data_00608539034968c7be47b59ec0c0fc94
#
_entry.id   00608539034968c7be47b59ec0c0fc94
#
_cell.length_a   1.000
_cell.length_b   1.000
_cell.length_c   1.000
_cell.angle_alpha   90.00
_cell.angle_beta   90.00
_cell.angle_gamma   90.00
#
_symmetry.space_group_name_H-M   'P 1'
#
loop_
_entity.id
_entity.type
_entity.pdbx_description
1 polymer ?
#
loop_
_entity_poly.entity_id
_entity_poly.type
_entity_poly.pdbx_seq_one_letter_code
_entity_poly.pdbx_strand_id
1 'polypeptide(L)'
;MLPFTVAISLALTSVVSQAAKDFKYDVLELPAVPSHLASETLIHSINKFGDRYFATGHRGHILYSDDDGETWVQAEVPVRSSILDIHFPTPELGWAVGHEGIILHSDDAGKTWSKQYDGLRYGEEGLAYYQEMAAAEPDNELYPFLIEEMEFAISQGADKPLFRVQFLTSTHGFALGAYGMILETLDGGENWLPVLETVDNDGFFHIFDFAPLPGEGKFLASGEAGLLLEVDIPGGITKRVPTVPREGSFFTIVDAVDGSVVVGDLRGRMFRTADVGETWDAVKKPMTSAIVDSTRLADGRLIAAGIGGEVLISADNGASFSQIPITGGGQLYTMDGRIYAISEGSEGTLLLGGPSGITKVKLPQ
;
A
#
# COMPACT_ATOMS: atom_id res chain seq x y z
N MET A 1 -57.90 4.79 33.05
CA MET A 1 -56.55 4.21 33.25
C MET A 1 -56.18 3.49 31.97
N LEU A 2 -55.39 4.10 31.13
CA LEU A 2 -54.82 3.52 29.92
C LEU A 2 -53.34 3.90 29.85
N PRO A 3 -52.48 3.08 29.29
CA PRO A 3 -51.12 2.91 29.78
C PRO A 3 -50.06 3.83 29.11
N PHE A 4 -49.22 4.34 29.96
CA PHE A 4 -48.00 5.09 29.65
C PHE A 4 -46.81 4.12 29.40
N THR A 5 -46.84 3.27 28.36
CA THR A 5 -45.73 2.29 28.20
C THR A 5 -45.21 2.14 26.76
N VAL A 6 -45.63 2.97 25.79
CA VAL A 6 -45.18 2.80 24.38
C VAL A 6 -44.15 3.85 23.91
N ALA A 7 -43.98 4.97 24.63
CA ALA A 7 -43.13 6.06 24.16
C ALA A 7 -41.61 5.90 24.47
N ILE A 8 -41.22 4.99 25.38
CA ILE A 8 -39.79 4.87 25.80
C ILE A 8 -39.00 3.93 24.89
N SER A 9 -39.64 2.97 24.24
CA SER A 9 -38.93 2.00 23.38
C SER A 9 -38.47 2.57 22.03
N LEU A 10 -39.12 3.58 21.46
CA LEU A 10 -38.77 4.17 20.18
C LEU A 10 -37.59 5.17 20.29
N ALA A 11 -37.44 5.83 21.43
CA ALA A 11 -36.35 6.79 21.64
C ALA A 11 -35.00 6.09 21.87
N LEU A 12 -34.99 4.90 22.49
CA LEU A 12 -33.78 4.13 22.74
C LEU A 12 -33.21 3.47 21.46
N THR A 13 -34.06 3.05 20.53
CA THR A 13 -33.62 2.45 19.27
C THR A 13 -33.02 3.47 18.31
N SER A 14 -33.50 4.72 18.31
CA SER A 14 -32.92 5.79 17.47
C SER A 14 -31.55 6.26 17.99
N VAL A 15 -31.39 6.34 19.31
CA VAL A 15 -30.09 6.75 19.91
C VAL A 15 -29.01 5.69 19.72
N VAL A 16 -29.36 4.40 19.83
CA VAL A 16 -28.41 3.31 19.57
C VAL A 16 -28.03 3.23 18.09
N SER A 17 -28.97 3.50 17.17
CA SER A 17 -28.68 3.55 15.74
C SER A 17 -27.77 4.73 15.35
N GLN A 18 -27.94 5.90 15.97
CA GLN A 18 -27.11 7.08 15.74
C GLN A 18 -25.69 6.87 16.32
N ALA A 19 -25.59 6.40 17.57
CA ALA A 19 -24.30 6.11 18.19
C ALA A 19 -23.50 5.02 17.44
N ALA A 20 -24.18 4.02 16.87
CA ALA A 20 -23.52 3.00 16.05
C ALA A 20 -23.04 3.54 14.69
N LYS A 21 -23.71 4.55 14.12
CA LYS A 21 -23.27 5.23 12.90
C LYS A 21 -22.05 6.13 13.16
N ASP A 22 -22.07 6.88 14.25
CA ASP A 22 -20.97 7.78 14.61
C ASP A 22 -19.70 7.01 15.01
N PHE A 23 -19.83 5.78 15.52
CA PHE A 23 -18.70 4.95 15.91
C PHE A 23 -17.94 4.34 14.71
N LYS A 24 -18.56 4.17 13.56
CA LYS A 24 -17.97 3.53 12.37
C LYS A 24 -16.78 4.32 11.80
N TYR A 25 -16.76 5.63 11.97
CA TYR A 25 -15.77 6.53 11.39
C TYR A 25 -14.88 7.22 12.42
N ASP A 26 -14.90 6.75 13.67
CA ASP A 26 -14.08 7.27 14.75
C ASP A 26 -12.56 7.22 14.41
N VAL A 27 -12.12 6.19 13.69
CA VAL A 27 -10.72 6.05 13.25
C VAL A 27 -10.28 7.12 12.25
N LEU A 28 -11.20 7.74 11.51
CA LEU A 28 -10.94 8.82 10.56
C LEU A 28 -10.90 10.21 11.22
N GLU A 29 -11.39 10.34 12.46
CA GLU A 29 -11.57 11.63 13.13
C GLU A 29 -10.74 11.77 14.41
N LEU A 30 -10.23 10.65 14.96
CA LEU A 30 -9.43 10.67 16.18
C LEU A 30 -7.93 10.58 15.87
N PRO A 31 -7.09 11.42 16.48
CA PRO A 31 -5.66 11.38 16.25
C PRO A 31 -5.02 10.11 16.81
N ALA A 32 -3.93 9.69 16.19
CA ALA A 32 -3.07 8.62 16.70
C ALA A 32 -2.64 8.91 18.15
N VAL A 33 -2.66 7.90 19.00
CA VAL A 33 -2.27 8.05 20.40
C VAL A 33 -0.75 7.97 20.51
N PRO A 34 -0.07 8.97 21.09
CA PRO A 34 1.36 8.88 21.36
C PRO A 34 1.69 7.68 22.26
N SER A 35 2.68 6.89 21.87
CA SER A 35 3.09 5.68 22.58
C SER A 35 4.60 5.48 22.50
N HIS A 36 5.24 5.26 23.66
CA HIS A 36 6.65 4.86 23.69
C HIS A 36 6.89 3.44 23.16
N LEU A 37 5.83 2.66 22.94
CA LEU A 37 5.88 1.33 22.36
C LEU A 37 5.50 1.32 20.88
N ALA A 38 5.37 2.48 20.23
CA ALA A 38 4.91 2.54 18.85
C ALA A 38 5.80 1.74 17.88
N SER A 39 7.11 1.71 18.10
CA SER A 39 8.08 0.89 17.34
C SER A 39 8.06 -0.61 17.68
N GLU A 40 7.35 -1.00 18.73
CA GLU A 40 7.17 -2.40 19.18
C GLU A 40 5.78 -2.95 18.83
N THR A 41 5.01 -2.22 18.02
CA THR A 41 3.67 -2.65 17.54
C THR A 41 3.74 -3.10 16.09
N LEU A 42 2.59 -3.53 15.56
CA LEU A 42 2.48 -3.98 14.16
C LEU A 42 2.94 -2.91 13.17
N ILE A 43 3.96 -3.24 12.38
CA ILE A 43 4.52 -2.43 11.29
C ILE A 43 4.12 -3.04 9.95
N HIS A 44 3.62 -2.21 9.04
CA HIS A 44 3.17 -2.59 7.71
C HIS A 44 4.20 -2.31 6.62
N SER A 45 4.90 -1.16 6.69
CA SER A 45 5.96 -0.81 5.74
C SER A 45 7.15 -0.17 6.44
N ILE A 46 8.34 -0.30 5.84
CA ILE A 46 9.55 0.46 6.22
C ILE A 46 10.19 0.96 4.94
N ASN A 47 10.30 2.28 4.80
CA ASN A 47 10.83 2.94 3.61
C ASN A 47 11.94 3.92 3.99
N LYS A 48 12.91 4.12 3.08
CA LYS A 48 13.99 5.08 3.23
C LYS A 48 13.88 6.16 2.17
N PHE A 49 13.86 7.43 2.59
CA PHE A 49 13.89 8.59 1.69
C PHE A 49 15.03 9.52 2.12
N GLY A 50 16.04 9.66 1.27
CA GLY A 50 17.30 10.31 1.66
C GLY A 50 17.99 9.57 2.80
N ASP A 51 18.23 10.28 3.91
CA ASP A 51 18.85 9.70 5.12
C ASP A 51 17.83 9.29 6.19
N ARG A 52 16.54 9.61 5.99
CA ARG A 52 15.47 9.32 6.95
C ARG A 52 14.74 8.03 6.61
N TYR A 53 14.53 7.19 7.62
CA TYR A 53 13.64 6.04 7.55
C TYR A 53 12.24 6.40 8.05
N PHE A 54 11.23 5.80 7.44
CA PHE A 54 9.86 5.84 7.90
C PHE A 54 9.35 4.41 8.10
N ALA A 55 8.55 4.23 9.14
CA ALA A 55 7.80 3.00 9.36
C ALA A 55 6.33 3.34 9.57
N THR A 56 5.46 2.65 8.85
CA THR A 56 4.01 2.79 8.98
C THR A 56 3.42 1.60 9.72
N GLY A 57 2.33 1.83 10.42
CA GLY A 57 1.79 0.77 11.25
C GLY A 57 0.33 0.95 11.63
N HIS A 58 -0.03 0.15 12.60
CA HIS A 58 -1.38 0.08 13.14
C HIS A 58 -1.77 1.36 13.89
N ARG A 59 -3.06 1.68 13.97
CA ARG A 59 -3.63 2.80 14.74
C ARG A 59 -3.10 4.19 14.41
N GLY A 60 -2.78 4.44 13.14
CA GLY A 60 -2.27 5.72 12.65
C GLY A 60 -0.79 5.94 12.98
N HIS A 61 -0.05 4.91 13.39
CA HIS A 61 1.35 5.09 13.68
C HIS A 61 2.14 5.33 12.39
N ILE A 62 2.79 6.48 12.32
CA ILE A 62 3.88 6.80 11.41
C ILE A 62 5.07 7.14 12.30
N LEU A 63 6.18 6.45 12.08
CA LEU A 63 7.43 6.63 12.82
C LEU A 63 8.51 7.09 11.86
N TYR A 64 9.45 7.90 12.33
CA TYR A 64 10.65 8.23 11.57
C TYR A 64 11.92 8.06 12.42
N SER A 65 13.02 7.77 11.73
CA SER A 65 14.36 7.63 12.32
C SER A 65 15.39 8.38 11.49
N ASP A 66 16.23 9.17 12.17
CA ASP A 66 17.36 9.91 11.59
C ASP A 66 18.72 9.30 11.97
N ASP A 67 18.72 8.14 12.63
CA ASP A 67 19.90 7.46 13.15
C ASP A 67 19.99 5.99 12.68
N ASP A 68 19.60 5.75 11.43
CA ASP A 68 19.66 4.45 10.79
C ASP A 68 18.81 3.36 11.49
N GLY A 69 17.66 3.77 12.02
CA GLY A 69 16.71 2.87 12.68
C GLY A 69 17.08 2.47 14.10
N GLU A 70 18.06 3.12 14.73
CA GLU A 70 18.43 2.86 16.12
C GLU A 70 17.38 3.42 17.09
N THR A 71 16.86 4.62 16.80
CA THR A 71 15.75 5.22 17.57
C THR A 71 14.63 5.69 16.63
N TRP A 72 13.39 5.61 17.13
CA TRP A 72 12.20 5.95 16.38
C TRP A 72 11.37 6.99 17.09
N VAL A 73 10.94 8.01 16.35
CA VAL A 73 10.07 9.08 16.81
C VAL A 73 8.71 8.91 16.17
N GLN A 74 7.63 8.94 16.97
CA GLN A 74 6.27 8.90 16.44
C GLN A 74 5.87 10.29 15.93
N ALA A 75 5.40 10.37 14.69
CA ALA A 75 4.84 11.57 14.08
C ALA A 75 3.45 11.91 14.65
N GLU A 76 3.03 13.16 14.49
CA GLU A 76 1.66 13.60 14.79
C GLU A 76 0.75 13.28 13.60
N VAL A 77 -0.19 12.36 13.81
CA VAL A 77 -1.11 11.85 12.77
C VAL A 77 -2.55 12.08 13.21
N PRO A 78 -3.42 12.71 12.37
CA PRO A 78 -4.77 13.13 12.76
C PRO A 78 -5.81 12.00 12.79
N VAL A 79 -5.42 10.76 12.45
CA VAL A 79 -6.30 9.61 12.32
C VAL A 79 -5.77 8.38 13.06
N ARG A 80 -6.64 7.38 13.29
CA ARG A 80 -6.29 6.06 13.83
C ARG A 80 -6.40 4.93 12.82
N SER A 81 -6.68 5.23 11.56
CA SER A 81 -6.61 4.27 10.47
C SER A 81 -5.21 3.66 10.39
N SER A 82 -5.12 2.36 10.11
CA SER A 82 -3.82 1.74 9.88
C SER A 82 -3.19 2.28 8.61
N ILE A 83 -1.96 2.73 8.69
CA ILE A 83 -1.20 3.26 7.55
C ILE A 83 -0.39 2.11 6.94
N LEU A 84 -0.52 1.93 5.63
CA LEU A 84 0.03 0.79 4.91
C LEU A 84 1.28 1.14 4.12
N ASP A 85 1.33 2.35 3.55
CA ASP A 85 2.47 2.79 2.74
C ASP A 85 2.72 4.28 2.85
N ILE A 86 3.92 4.71 2.44
CA ILE A 86 4.39 6.09 2.51
C ILE A 86 5.38 6.37 1.39
N HIS A 87 5.29 7.57 0.79
CA HIS A 87 6.22 8.02 -0.24
C HIS A 87 6.58 9.49 -0.08
N PHE A 88 7.85 9.82 -0.33
CA PHE A 88 8.40 11.17 -0.31
C PHE A 88 9.09 11.47 -1.65
N PRO A 89 8.49 12.26 -2.56
CA PRO A 89 9.15 12.72 -3.79
C PRO A 89 10.21 13.79 -3.52
N THR A 90 10.12 14.49 -2.40
CA THR A 90 11.14 15.44 -1.89
C THR A 90 11.40 15.17 -0.41
N PRO A 91 12.49 15.67 0.18
CA PRO A 91 12.75 15.47 1.61
C PRO A 91 11.67 16.02 2.54
N GLU A 92 10.93 17.07 2.11
CA GLU A 92 9.94 17.77 2.91
C GLU A 92 8.51 17.26 2.70
N LEU A 93 8.17 16.92 1.42
CA LEU A 93 6.81 16.59 1.02
C LEU A 93 6.60 15.09 1.00
N GLY A 94 5.62 14.60 1.74
CA GLY A 94 5.30 13.19 1.84
C GLY A 94 3.81 12.89 1.83
N TRP A 95 3.45 11.71 1.30
CA TRP A 95 2.10 11.17 1.33
C TRP A 95 2.09 9.78 1.93
N ALA A 96 1.03 9.47 2.67
CA ALA A 96 0.83 8.16 3.27
C ALA A 96 -0.61 7.69 3.05
N VAL A 97 -0.77 6.39 2.83
CA VAL A 97 -2.07 5.77 2.54
C VAL A 97 -2.34 4.57 3.44
N GLY A 98 -3.61 4.18 3.55
CA GLY A 98 -3.95 3.05 4.38
C GLY A 98 -5.41 2.61 4.34
N HIS A 99 -5.84 2.00 5.44
CA HIS A 99 -7.20 1.55 5.63
C HIS A 99 -8.18 2.73 5.53
N GLU A 100 -9.45 2.43 5.32
CA GLU A 100 -10.54 3.39 5.13
C GLU A 100 -10.32 4.37 3.96
N GLY A 101 -9.44 4.00 2.99
CA GLY A 101 -9.11 4.84 1.83
C GLY A 101 -8.41 6.15 2.20
N ILE A 102 -7.74 6.18 3.36
CA ILE A 102 -7.07 7.38 3.88
C ILE A 102 -5.90 7.79 2.99
N ILE A 103 -5.79 9.10 2.72
CA ILE A 103 -4.57 9.73 2.20
C ILE A 103 -4.20 10.88 3.12
N LEU A 104 -2.98 10.83 3.62
CA LEU A 104 -2.37 11.85 4.46
C LEU A 104 -1.26 12.57 3.70
N HIS A 105 -1.03 13.83 4.04
CA HIS A 105 0.04 14.66 3.50
C HIS A 105 0.85 15.31 4.62
N SER A 106 2.15 15.42 4.41
CA SER A 106 3.11 16.14 5.26
C SER A 106 3.93 17.09 4.40
N ASP A 107 4.18 18.30 4.93
CA ASP A 107 5.06 19.32 4.33
C ASP A 107 6.28 19.68 5.22
N ASP A 108 6.50 18.89 6.27
CA ASP A 108 7.54 19.10 7.27
C ASP A 108 8.47 17.90 7.48
N ALA A 109 8.70 17.14 6.40
CA ALA A 109 9.50 15.93 6.40
C ALA A 109 8.92 14.82 7.29
N GLY A 110 7.59 14.69 7.33
CA GLY A 110 6.87 13.60 7.98
C GLY A 110 6.73 13.71 9.50
N LYS A 111 6.98 14.89 10.08
CA LYS A 111 6.83 15.11 11.52
C LYS A 111 5.37 15.29 11.92
N THR A 112 4.61 16.02 11.09
CA THR A 112 3.16 16.19 11.24
C THR A 112 2.44 15.88 9.93
N TRP A 113 1.20 15.40 10.04
CA TRP A 113 0.39 14.94 8.93
C TRP A 113 -0.99 15.58 8.95
N SER A 114 -1.53 15.86 7.78
CA SER A 114 -2.90 16.31 7.57
C SER A 114 -3.67 15.34 6.70
N LYS A 115 -4.99 15.19 6.95
CA LYS A 115 -5.85 14.33 6.12
C LYS A 115 -6.23 15.08 4.84
N GLN A 116 -5.88 14.55 3.68
CA GLN A 116 -6.28 15.06 2.36
C GLN A 116 -7.53 14.36 1.82
N TYR A 117 -7.64 13.04 2.04
CA TYR A 117 -8.70 12.21 1.45
C TYR A 117 -9.08 11.05 2.37
N ASP A 118 -10.25 10.46 2.11
CA ASP A 118 -10.70 9.21 2.72
C ASP A 118 -11.77 8.51 1.85
N GLY A 119 -12.11 7.28 2.21
CA GLY A 119 -13.05 6.45 1.44
C GLY A 119 -14.48 6.97 1.39
N LEU A 120 -14.88 7.93 2.24
CA LEU A 120 -16.19 8.58 2.12
C LEU A 120 -16.20 9.52 0.91
N ARG A 121 -15.12 10.29 0.73
CA ARG A 121 -14.93 11.16 -0.43
C ARG A 121 -14.83 10.36 -1.73
N TYR A 122 -14.23 9.17 -1.70
CA TYR A 122 -14.09 8.31 -2.88
C TYR A 122 -15.42 8.05 -3.57
N GLY A 123 -16.44 7.63 -2.83
CA GLY A 123 -17.76 7.37 -3.41
C GLY A 123 -18.45 8.64 -3.87
N GLU A 124 -18.47 9.70 -3.04
CA GLU A 124 -19.19 10.95 -3.32
C GLU A 124 -18.56 11.73 -4.48
N GLU A 125 -17.25 11.93 -4.47
CA GLU A 125 -16.53 12.67 -5.51
C GLU A 125 -16.43 11.87 -6.80
N GLY A 126 -16.19 10.54 -6.71
CA GLY A 126 -16.19 9.66 -7.86
C GLY A 126 -17.54 9.61 -8.57
N LEU A 127 -18.65 9.60 -7.82
CA LEU A 127 -20.00 9.67 -8.40
C LEU A 127 -20.19 10.97 -9.19
N ALA A 128 -19.82 12.10 -8.60
CA ALA A 128 -19.92 13.40 -9.27
C ALA A 128 -19.06 13.45 -10.56
N TYR A 129 -17.83 12.95 -10.47
CA TYR A 129 -16.90 12.87 -11.60
C TYR A 129 -17.46 12.02 -12.74
N TYR A 130 -17.93 10.79 -12.48
CA TYR A 130 -18.44 9.92 -13.55
C TYR A 130 -19.80 10.37 -14.10
N GLN A 131 -20.62 11.08 -13.32
CA GLN A 131 -21.83 11.72 -13.84
C GLN A 131 -21.50 12.85 -14.84
N GLU A 132 -20.45 13.64 -14.58
CA GLU A 132 -19.96 14.65 -15.51
C GLU A 132 -19.42 14.02 -16.80
N MET A 133 -18.59 12.97 -16.68
CA MET A 133 -18.05 12.24 -17.82
C MET A 133 -19.15 11.58 -18.67
N ALA A 134 -20.16 10.98 -18.04
CA ALA A 134 -21.31 10.41 -18.74
C ALA A 134 -22.14 11.46 -19.49
N ALA A 135 -22.26 12.67 -18.93
CA ALA A 135 -22.94 13.78 -19.61
C ALA A 135 -22.14 14.31 -20.81
N ALA A 136 -20.81 14.29 -20.74
CA ALA A 136 -19.90 14.67 -21.81
C ALA A 136 -19.85 13.64 -22.95
N GLU A 137 -19.93 12.34 -22.61
CA GLU A 137 -19.85 11.20 -23.52
C GLU A 137 -21.06 10.26 -23.36
N PRO A 138 -22.27 10.66 -23.78
CA PRO A 138 -23.50 9.90 -23.47
C PRO A 138 -23.60 8.53 -24.15
N ASP A 139 -22.81 8.26 -25.16
CA ASP A 139 -22.77 6.98 -25.87
C ASP A 139 -21.71 6.01 -25.29
N ASN A 140 -20.98 6.40 -24.26
CA ASN A 140 -19.99 5.55 -23.60
C ASN A 140 -20.66 4.65 -22.56
N GLU A 141 -20.74 3.35 -22.85
CA GLU A 141 -21.43 2.37 -22.01
C GLU A 141 -20.68 2.08 -20.67
N LEU A 142 -19.44 2.52 -20.52
CA LEU A 142 -18.66 2.29 -19.31
C LEU A 142 -19.12 3.18 -18.14
N TYR A 143 -19.44 4.46 -18.40
CA TYR A 143 -19.76 5.41 -17.33
C TYR A 143 -21.02 5.04 -16.51
N PRO A 144 -22.12 4.55 -17.10
CA PRO A 144 -23.25 4.07 -16.30
C PRO A 144 -22.85 2.99 -15.29
N PHE A 145 -21.96 2.08 -15.66
CA PHE A 145 -21.45 1.05 -14.77
C PHE A 145 -20.56 1.63 -13.66
N LEU A 146 -19.64 2.56 -13.98
CA LEU A 146 -18.81 3.23 -12.99
C LEU A 146 -19.63 4.09 -12.01
N ILE A 147 -20.73 4.67 -12.45
CA ILE A 147 -21.71 5.36 -11.59
C ILE A 147 -22.32 4.39 -10.58
N GLU A 148 -22.77 3.21 -11.02
CA GLU A 148 -23.30 2.16 -10.12
C GLU A 148 -22.25 1.71 -9.08
N GLU A 149 -20.98 1.58 -9.49
CA GLU A 149 -19.87 1.25 -8.59
C GLU A 149 -19.63 2.35 -7.53
N MET A 150 -19.76 3.63 -7.91
CA MET A 150 -19.64 4.74 -6.95
C MET A 150 -20.85 4.79 -5.98
N GLU A 151 -22.07 4.56 -6.47
CA GLU A 151 -23.25 4.44 -5.61
C GLU A 151 -23.12 3.25 -4.62
N PHE A 152 -22.55 2.14 -5.09
CA PHE A 152 -22.23 1.01 -4.23
C PHE A 152 -21.18 1.39 -3.18
N ALA A 153 -20.08 2.06 -3.58
CA ALA A 153 -19.05 2.54 -2.67
C ALA A 153 -19.62 3.46 -1.57
N ILE A 154 -20.52 4.40 -1.92
CA ILE A 154 -21.24 5.25 -0.95
C ILE A 154 -22.01 4.38 0.06
N SER A 155 -22.67 3.33 -0.41
CA SER A 155 -23.47 2.44 0.46
C SER A 155 -22.62 1.65 1.46
N GLN A 156 -21.39 1.30 1.10
CA GLN A 156 -20.42 0.58 1.95
C GLN A 156 -19.69 1.52 2.91
N GLY A 157 -19.53 2.79 2.55
CA GLY A 157 -18.73 3.78 3.27
C GLY A 157 -17.23 3.57 3.09
N ALA A 158 -16.42 4.08 4.01
CA ALA A 158 -14.96 4.03 3.94
C ALA A 158 -14.42 2.64 4.32
N ASP A 159 -14.60 1.65 3.47
CA ASP A 159 -14.21 0.25 3.75
C ASP A 159 -13.06 -0.28 2.86
N LYS A 160 -12.62 0.51 1.86
CA LYS A 160 -11.62 0.10 0.89
C LYS A 160 -10.24 0.64 1.24
N PRO A 161 -9.24 -0.22 1.54
CA PRO A 161 -7.87 0.24 1.77
C PRO A 161 -7.18 0.66 0.48
N LEU A 162 -6.30 1.67 0.60
CA LEU A 162 -5.23 1.97 -0.34
C LEU A 162 -3.95 1.27 0.14
N PHE A 163 -3.27 0.55 -0.74
CA PHE A 163 -2.11 -0.28 -0.40
C PHE A 163 -0.78 0.40 -0.71
N ARG A 164 -0.72 1.23 -1.75
CA ARG A 164 0.49 1.91 -2.22
C ARG A 164 0.20 3.34 -2.63
N VAL A 165 1.20 4.21 -2.45
CA VAL A 165 1.19 5.57 -2.95
C VAL A 165 2.52 5.88 -3.64
N GLN A 166 2.47 6.56 -4.78
CA GLN A 166 3.65 6.98 -5.52
C GLN A 166 3.45 8.37 -6.10
N PHE A 167 4.42 9.24 -5.90
CA PHE A 167 4.48 10.54 -6.54
C PHE A 167 5.66 10.59 -7.51
N LEU A 168 5.40 11.07 -8.71
CA LEU A 168 6.43 11.30 -9.75
C LEU A 168 7.07 12.68 -9.57
N THR A 169 6.27 13.63 -9.14
CA THR A 169 6.67 15.01 -8.83
C THR A 169 5.99 15.44 -7.53
N SER A 170 6.22 16.65 -7.07
CA SER A 170 5.53 17.22 -5.92
C SER A 170 4.01 17.43 -6.14
N THR A 171 3.54 17.34 -7.38
CA THR A 171 2.12 17.58 -7.73
C THR A 171 1.42 16.38 -8.36
N HIS A 172 2.16 15.49 -9.02
CA HIS A 172 1.60 14.35 -9.74
C HIS A 172 1.84 13.05 -8.99
N GLY A 173 0.78 12.41 -8.55
CA GLY A 173 0.84 11.18 -7.75
C GLY A 173 -0.36 10.26 -7.96
N PHE A 174 -0.19 9.00 -7.52
CA PHE A 174 -1.15 7.92 -7.60
C PHE A 174 -1.28 7.20 -6.27
N ALA A 175 -2.47 6.71 -5.98
CA ALA A 175 -2.73 5.78 -4.88
C ALA A 175 -3.49 4.56 -5.41
N LEU A 176 -3.03 3.36 -5.05
CA LEU A 176 -3.53 2.07 -5.54
C LEU A 176 -4.12 1.26 -4.38
N GLY A 177 -5.18 0.52 -4.64
CA GLY A 177 -5.81 -0.20 -3.55
C GLY A 177 -6.71 -1.39 -3.91
N ALA A 178 -7.58 -1.67 -2.97
CA ALA A 178 -8.54 -2.74 -3.06
C ALA A 178 -9.61 -2.45 -4.12
N TYR A 179 -10.20 -3.52 -4.66
CA TYR A 179 -11.29 -3.44 -5.63
C TYR A 179 -10.95 -2.60 -6.87
N GLY A 180 -9.70 -2.70 -7.33
CA GLY A 180 -9.21 -1.98 -8.49
C GLY A 180 -9.10 -0.46 -8.30
N MET A 181 -9.23 0.04 -7.07
CA MET A 181 -9.19 1.47 -6.79
C MET A 181 -7.84 2.06 -7.19
N ILE A 182 -7.88 3.02 -8.09
CA ILE A 182 -6.76 3.87 -8.47
C ILE A 182 -7.23 5.31 -8.41
N LEU A 183 -6.52 6.11 -7.66
CA LEU A 183 -6.71 7.55 -7.56
C LEU A 183 -5.50 8.27 -8.14
N GLU A 184 -5.74 9.33 -8.88
CA GLU A 184 -4.71 10.22 -9.43
C GLU A 184 -4.89 11.62 -8.89
N THR A 185 -3.78 12.31 -8.64
CA THR A 185 -3.73 13.74 -8.38
C THR A 185 -2.74 14.41 -9.31
N LEU A 186 -3.07 15.62 -9.79
CA LEU A 186 -2.18 16.46 -10.59
C LEU A 186 -1.81 17.76 -9.86
N ASP A 187 -2.30 17.96 -8.64
CA ASP A 187 -2.18 19.20 -7.85
C ASP A 187 -1.65 18.99 -6.44
N GLY A 188 -0.95 17.86 -6.20
CA GLY A 188 -0.36 17.58 -4.89
C GLY A 188 -1.37 17.08 -3.86
N GLY A 189 -2.49 16.52 -4.32
CA GLY A 189 -3.54 15.95 -3.49
C GLY A 189 -4.58 16.93 -2.99
N GLU A 190 -4.64 18.16 -3.56
CA GLU A 190 -5.79 19.03 -3.34
C GLU A 190 -7.06 18.36 -3.88
N ASN A 191 -6.92 17.71 -5.05
CA ASN A 191 -7.95 16.86 -5.63
C ASN A 191 -7.40 15.48 -5.95
N TRP A 192 -8.17 14.44 -5.61
CA TRP A 192 -7.92 13.04 -5.96
C TRP A 192 -9.10 12.52 -6.78
N LEU A 193 -8.84 12.08 -8.00
CA LEU A 193 -9.87 11.58 -8.90
C LEU A 193 -9.66 10.09 -9.17
N PRO A 194 -10.75 9.30 -9.24
CA PRO A 194 -10.66 7.93 -9.73
C PRO A 194 -10.35 7.96 -11.23
N VAL A 195 -9.55 6.99 -11.69
CA VAL A 195 -9.17 6.83 -13.10
C VAL A 195 -9.48 5.43 -13.60
N LEU A 196 -10.59 4.83 -13.12
CA LEU A 196 -10.98 3.46 -13.40
C LEU A 196 -11.24 3.22 -14.90
N GLU A 197 -11.70 4.22 -15.62
CA GLU A 197 -11.99 4.17 -17.05
C GLU A 197 -10.73 4.00 -17.93
N THR A 198 -9.56 4.29 -17.38
CA THR A 198 -8.27 4.14 -18.08
C THR A 198 -7.57 2.83 -17.80
N VAL A 199 -8.13 2.00 -16.92
CA VAL A 199 -7.48 0.81 -16.37
C VAL A 199 -8.10 -0.47 -16.91
N ASP A 200 -7.31 -1.31 -17.55
CA ASP A 200 -7.72 -2.65 -18.03
C ASP A 200 -7.84 -3.64 -16.85
N ASN A 201 -8.85 -3.42 -16.00
CA ASN A 201 -9.17 -4.22 -14.82
C ASN A 201 -10.67 -4.44 -14.64
N ASP A 202 -11.35 -4.99 -15.63
CA ASP A 202 -12.80 -5.23 -15.66
C ASP A 202 -13.32 -6.05 -14.45
N GLY A 203 -12.45 -6.81 -13.80
CA GLY A 203 -12.80 -7.62 -12.63
C GLY A 203 -12.68 -6.89 -11.30
N PHE A 204 -12.29 -5.63 -11.28
CA PHE A 204 -12.01 -4.86 -10.06
C PHE A 204 -11.10 -5.59 -9.08
N PHE A 205 -10.13 -6.32 -9.61
CA PHE A 205 -9.14 -7.04 -8.80
C PHE A 205 -8.29 -6.07 -7.99
N HIS A 206 -7.91 -6.48 -6.79
CA HIS A 206 -7.00 -5.72 -5.95
C HIS A 206 -5.65 -5.50 -6.63
N ILE A 207 -5.09 -4.29 -6.51
CA ILE A 207 -3.75 -3.94 -6.98
C ILE A 207 -2.88 -3.76 -5.74
N PHE A 208 -1.92 -4.67 -5.54
CA PHE A 208 -1.19 -4.77 -4.28
C PHE A 208 0.10 -3.98 -4.26
N ASP A 209 0.83 -3.96 -5.38
CA ASP A 209 2.18 -3.41 -5.43
C ASP A 209 2.57 -3.01 -6.85
N PHE A 210 3.64 -2.24 -7.00
CA PHE A 210 4.20 -1.87 -8.30
C PHE A 210 5.72 -1.71 -8.23
N ALA A 211 6.39 -1.92 -9.36
CA ALA A 211 7.82 -1.66 -9.55
C ALA A 211 8.05 -0.79 -10.77
N PRO A 212 9.06 0.10 -10.74
CA PRO A 212 9.41 0.92 -11.89
C PRO A 212 9.92 0.05 -13.05
N LEU A 213 9.54 0.46 -14.27
CA LEU A 213 10.08 -0.06 -15.52
C LEU A 213 11.07 0.94 -16.12
N PRO A 214 11.92 0.52 -17.08
CA PRO A 214 12.75 1.46 -17.82
C PRO A 214 11.92 2.54 -18.52
N GLY A 215 12.19 3.79 -18.20
CA GLY A 215 11.46 4.96 -18.70
C GLY A 215 10.76 5.73 -17.57
N GLU A 216 10.70 7.05 -17.71
CA GLU A 216 10.08 7.91 -16.71
C GLU A 216 8.56 7.66 -16.64
N GLY A 217 8.02 7.46 -15.45
CA GLY A 217 6.60 7.26 -15.22
C GLY A 217 6.04 5.92 -15.73
N LYS A 218 6.90 4.92 -15.95
CA LYS A 218 6.49 3.57 -16.33
C LYS A 218 6.64 2.60 -15.18
N PHE A 219 5.62 1.78 -14.98
CA PHE A 219 5.57 0.80 -13.90
C PHE A 219 4.96 -0.53 -14.36
N LEU A 220 5.30 -1.60 -13.68
CA LEU A 220 4.53 -2.83 -13.70
C LEU A 220 3.85 -2.99 -12.36
N ALA A 221 2.52 -3.06 -12.34
CA ALA A 221 1.74 -3.28 -11.13
C ALA A 221 1.30 -4.74 -11.03
N SER A 222 1.26 -5.25 -9.82
CA SER A 222 0.86 -6.63 -9.49
C SER A 222 -0.38 -6.66 -8.63
N GLY A 223 -1.22 -7.69 -8.82
CA GLY A 223 -2.51 -7.76 -8.16
C GLY A 223 -3.07 -9.16 -7.98
N GLU A 224 -4.37 -9.17 -7.71
CA GLU A 224 -5.17 -10.34 -7.45
C GLU A 224 -5.41 -11.15 -8.74
N ALA A 225 -5.61 -12.48 -8.57
CA ALA A 225 -6.00 -13.40 -9.63
C ALA A 225 -5.09 -13.37 -10.89
N GLY A 226 -3.80 -13.07 -10.71
CA GLY A 226 -2.84 -12.97 -11.82
C GLY A 226 -2.85 -11.61 -12.52
N LEU A 227 -3.51 -10.60 -11.95
CA LEU A 227 -3.48 -9.25 -12.51
C LEU A 227 -2.04 -8.72 -12.55
N LEU A 228 -1.62 -8.35 -13.75
CA LEU A 228 -0.39 -7.60 -14.00
C LEU A 228 -0.73 -6.48 -14.99
N LEU A 229 -0.39 -5.25 -14.64
CA LEU A 229 -0.72 -4.05 -15.42
C LEU A 229 0.56 -3.30 -15.79
N GLU A 230 0.80 -3.10 -17.07
CA GLU A 230 1.75 -2.11 -17.55
C GLU A 230 1.09 -0.72 -17.44
N VAL A 231 1.70 0.15 -16.64
CA VAL A 231 1.24 1.52 -16.38
C VAL A 231 2.21 2.47 -17.07
N ASP A 232 1.71 3.26 -18.00
CA ASP A 232 2.45 4.34 -18.68
C ASP A 232 1.75 5.67 -18.37
N ILE A 233 2.20 6.34 -17.33
CA ILE A 233 1.58 7.56 -16.81
C ILE A 233 1.62 8.70 -17.84
N PRO A 234 2.78 9.03 -18.45
CA PRO A 234 2.82 10.06 -19.51
C PRO A 234 1.93 9.74 -20.69
N GLY A 235 1.72 8.47 -21.00
CA GLY A 235 0.85 8.00 -22.09
C GLY A 235 -0.62 7.94 -21.72
N GLY A 236 -0.98 8.08 -20.45
CA GLY A 236 -2.36 7.91 -19.96
C GLY A 236 -2.90 6.49 -20.21
N ILE A 237 -2.03 5.50 -20.21
CA ILE A 237 -2.37 4.11 -20.58
C ILE A 237 -2.05 3.17 -19.44
N THR A 238 -3.07 2.37 -19.06
CA THR A 238 -2.87 1.22 -18.18
C THR A 238 -3.49 0.02 -18.87
N LYS A 239 -2.68 -0.97 -19.23
CA LYS A 239 -3.18 -2.17 -19.91
C LYS A 239 -2.69 -3.44 -19.25
N ARG A 240 -3.51 -4.45 -19.33
CA ARG A 240 -3.18 -5.77 -18.82
C ARG A 240 -2.04 -6.41 -19.63
N VAL A 241 -1.07 -6.96 -18.92
CA VAL A 241 -0.03 -7.80 -19.51
C VAL A 241 -0.68 -9.08 -20.03
N PRO A 242 -0.49 -9.43 -21.33
CA PRO A 242 -1.23 -10.51 -21.98
C PRO A 242 -0.84 -11.90 -21.50
N THR A 243 0.37 -12.05 -20.98
CA THR A 243 0.86 -13.33 -20.46
C THR A 243 1.07 -13.23 -18.97
N VAL A 244 0.53 -14.19 -18.25
CA VAL A 244 0.76 -14.29 -16.81
C VAL A 244 1.47 -15.60 -16.51
N PRO A 245 2.45 -15.62 -15.61
CA PRO A 245 3.22 -16.83 -15.33
C PRO A 245 2.37 -17.92 -14.70
N ARG A 246 1.26 -17.51 -14.05
CA ARG A 246 0.33 -18.40 -13.38
C ARG A 246 -0.93 -17.67 -12.91
N GLU A 247 -2.05 -18.40 -12.79
CA GLU A 247 -3.20 -17.98 -11.98
C GLU A 247 -2.83 -17.94 -10.50
N GLY A 248 -3.16 -16.83 -9.81
CA GLY A 248 -2.89 -16.57 -8.40
C GLY A 248 -2.48 -15.13 -8.17
N SER A 249 -2.59 -14.66 -6.92
CA SER A 249 -2.31 -13.26 -6.57
C SER A 249 -0.82 -13.03 -6.37
N PHE A 250 -0.29 -11.95 -6.93
CA PHE A 250 1.08 -11.49 -6.75
C PHE A 250 1.09 -10.32 -5.77
N PHE A 251 1.67 -10.52 -4.59
CA PHE A 251 1.62 -9.58 -3.47
C PHE A 251 2.78 -8.61 -3.44
N THR A 252 3.88 -8.95 -4.10
CA THR A 252 5.06 -8.10 -4.17
C THR A 252 5.68 -8.15 -5.56
N ILE A 253 6.32 -7.07 -5.93
CA ILE A 253 7.03 -6.90 -7.18
C ILE A 253 8.27 -6.06 -6.94
N VAL A 254 9.40 -6.44 -7.53
CA VAL A 254 10.67 -5.72 -7.42
C VAL A 254 11.38 -5.66 -8.75
N ASP A 255 11.93 -4.50 -9.07
CA ASP A 255 12.77 -4.27 -10.24
C ASP A 255 14.25 -4.60 -9.97
N ALA A 256 14.93 -5.07 -10.98
CA ALA A 256 16.37 -5.33 -10.95
C ALA A 256 17.15 -4.30 -11.78
N VAL A 257 18.48 -4.25 -11.57
CA VAL A 257 19.35 -3.25 -12.22
C VAL A 257 19.38 -3.40 -13.74
N ASP A 258 19.15 -4.61 -14.25
CA ASP A 258 19.10 -4.89 -15.69
C ASP A 258 17.74 -4.57 -16.34
N GLY A 259 16.79 -4.02 -15.57
CA GLY A 259 15.44 -3.69 -16.03
C GLY A 259 14.47 -4.87 -15.99
N SER A 260 14.90 -6.05 -15.54
CA SER A 260 13.99 -7.15 -15.27
C SER A 260 13.19 -6.92 -14.00
N VAL A 261 12.07 -7.63 -13.89
CA VAL A 261 11.14 -7.53 -12.75
C VAL A 261 10.85 -8.92 -12.20
N VAL A 262 10.75 -9.03 -10.88
CA VAL A 262 10.39 -10.27 -10.19
C VAL A 262 9.09 -10.06 -9.42
N VAL A 263 8.13 -10.96 -9.59
CA VAL A 263 6.88 -10.99 -8.82
C VAL A 263 6.88 -12.16 -7.84
N GLY A 264 6.27 -11.97 -6.67
CA GLY A 264 6.16 -12.97 -5.62
C GLY A 264 4.72 -13.25 -5.22
N ASP A 265 4.36 -14.52 -5.01
CA ASP A 265 3.00 -14.95 -4.68
C ASP A 265 2.82 -15.45 -3.24
N LEU A 266 1.55 -15.62 -2.83
CA LEU A 266 1.15 -16.15 -1.52
C LEU A 266 1.65 -17.57 -1.20
N ARG A 267 2.08 -18.32 -2.22
CA ARG A 267 2.62 -19.68 -2.03
C ARG A 267 4.14 -19.70 -2.07
N GLY A 268 4.76 -18.50 -1.98
CA GLY A 268 6.20 -18.30 -1.99
C GLY A 268 6.84 -18.62 -3.35
N ARG A 269 6.11 -18.62 -4.45
CA ARG A 269 6.67 -18.77 -5.79
C ARG A 269 7.04 -17.40 -6.32
N MET A 270 8.09 -17.38 -7.12
CA MET A 270 8.58 -16.18 -7.77
C MET A 270 8.71 -16.42 -9.26
N PHE A 271 8.45 -15.38 -10.03
CA PHE A 271 8.58 -15.38 -11.49
C PHE A 271 9.30 -14.10 -11.91
N ARG A 272 10.18 -14.24 -12.90
CA ARG A 272 10.97 -13.14 -13.45
C ARG A 272 10.60 -12.90 -14.90
N THR A 273 10.47 -11.64 -15.28
CA THR A 273 10.38 -11.18 -16.67
C THR A 273 11.53 -10.22 -17.00
N ALA A 274 12.05 -10.27 -18.23
CA ALA A 274 13.01 -9.32 -18.74
C ALA A 274 12.47 -8.52 -19.95
N ASP A 275 11.20 -8.71 -20.28
CA ASP A 275 10.52 -8.18 -21.46
C ASP A 275 9.12 -7.63 -21.12
N VAL A 276 8.99 -7.04 -19.91
CA VAL A 276 7.76 -6.39 -19.40
C VAL A 276 6.57 -7.36 -19.42
N GLY A 277 6.81 -8.66 -19.13
CA GLY A 277 5.76 -9.64 -18.99
C GLY A 277 5.34 -10.34 -20.29
N GLU A 278 6.06 -10.16 -21.41
CA GLU A 278 5.81 -10.97 -22.61
C GLU A 278 6.19 -12.43 -22.35
N THR A 279 7.29 -12.67 -21.62
CA THR A 279 7.68 -14.01 -21.17
C THR A 279 8.05 -14.03 -19.69
N TRP A 280 7.91 -15.20 -19.07
CA TRP A 280 8.17 -15.38 -17.64
C TRP A 280 8.97 -16.66 -17.37
N ASP A 281 10.02 -16.50 -16.56
CA ASP A 281 10.81 -17.60 -16.03
C ASP A 281 10.42 -17.89 -14.58
N ALA A 282 10.18 -19.15 -14.25
CA ALA A 282 9.97 -19.56 -12.87
C ALA A 282 11.31 -19.54 -12.12
N VAL A 283 11.40 -18.74 -11.07
CA VAL A 283 12.57 -18.65 -10.21
C VAL A 283 12.67 -19.88 -9.31
N LYS A 284 13.85 -20.47 -9.17
CA LYS A 284 14.09 -21.57 -8.23
C LYS A 284 13.83 -21.10 -6.82
N LYS A 285 12.99 -21.84 -6.13
CA LYS A 285 12.38 -21.44 -4.87
C LYS A 285 13.02 -22.12 -3.67
N PRO A 286 13.58 -21.35 -2.74
CA PRO A 286 13.99 -21.88 -1.45
C PRO A 286 12.99 -21.69 -0.30
N MET A 287 11.82 -21.01 -0.50
CA MET A 287 10.86 -20.78 0.58
C MET A 287 9.47 -21.40 0.30
N THR A 288 8.68 -21.60 1.37
CA THR A 288 7.34 -22.20 1.33
C THR A 288 6.25 -21.29 1.85
N SER A 289 6.60 -20.19 2.49
CA SER A 289 5.66 -19.18 2.98
C SER A 289 5.35 -18.12 1.91
N ALA A 290 4.27 -17.36 2.11
CA ALA A 290 3.94 -16.23 1.24
C ALA A 290 5.07 -15.21 1.20
N ILE A 291 5.37 -14.68 0.03
CA ILE A 291 6.27 -13.54 -0.14
C ILE A 291 5.43 -12.29 0.05
N VAL A 292 5.82 -11.45 0.99
CA VAL A 292 5.00 -10.32 1.47
C VAL A 292 5.63 -8.97 1.20
N ASP A 293 6.95 -8.92 1.04
CA ASP A 293 7.67 -7.71 0.70
C ASP A 293 8.97 -8.04 -0.02
N SER A 294 9.44 -7.13 -0.86
CA SER A 294 10.71 -7.25 -1.58
C SER A 294 11.29 -5.87 -1.86
N THR A 295 12.62 -5.80 -1.87
CA THR A 295 13.34 -4.55 -2.12
C THR A 295 14.63 -4.80 -2.87
N ARG A 296 15.10 -3.79 -3.60
CA ARG A 296 16.42 -3.77 -4.22
C ARG A 296 17.36 -2.98 -3.32
N LEU A 297 18.49 -3.61 -2.99
CA LEU A 297 19.58 -2.97 -2.23
C LEU A 297 20.35 -1.99 -3.11
N ALA A 298 21.05 -1.05 -2.48
CA ALA A 298 21.87 -0.06 -3.16
C ALA A 298 22.99 -0.68 -4.03
N ASP A 299 23.45 -1.89 -3.69
CA ASP A 299 24.43 -2.64 -4.48
C ASP A 299 23.83 -3.44 -5.64
N GLY A 300 22.51 -3.37 -5.83
CA GLY A 300 21.77 -4.02 -6.91
C GLY A 300 21.24 -5.41 -6.59
N ARG A 301 21.61 -6.01 -5.45
CA ARG A 301 21.02 -7.29 -5.01
C ARG A 301 19.55 -7.11 -4.67
N LEU A 302 18.77 -8.16 -4.87
CA LEU A 302 17.36 -8.18 -4.48
C LEU A 302 17.19 -8.95 -3.19
N ILE A 303 16.30 -8.45 -2.33
CA ILE A 303 15.87 -9.13 -1.10
C ILE A 303 14.38 -9.41 -1.21
N ALA A 304 13.94 -10.56 -0.74
CA ALA A 304 12.53 -10.90 -0.58
C ALA A 304 12.28 -11.49 0.81
N ALA A 305 11.19 -11.08 1.44
CA ALA A 305 10.79 -11.52 2.76
C ALA A 305 9.55 -12.42 2.70
N GLY A 306 9.62 -13.54 3.40
CA GLY A 306 8.49 -14.44 3.62
C GLY A 306 7.78 -14.16 4.93
N ILE A 307 6.45 -14.32 4.93
CA ILE A 307 5.64 -14.13 6.15
C ILE A 307 6.06 -15.07 7.29
N GLY A 308 6.70 -16.18 6.96
CA GLY A 308 7.24 -17.13 7.95
C GLY A 308 8.60 -16.71 8.57
N GLY A 309 9.11 -15.53 8.22
CA GLY A 309 10.40 -15.03 8.73
C GLY A 309 11.60 -15.40 7.86
N GLU A 310 11.37 -16.02 6.70
CA GLU A 310 12.44 -16.31 5.75
C GLU A 310 12.85 -15.02 5.03
N VAL A 311 14.16 -14.86 4.83
CA VAL A 311 14.72 -13.80 3.98
C VAL A 311 15.55 -14.44 2.88
N LEU A 312 15.28 -14.04 1.65
CA LEU A 312 15.99 -14.49 0.45
C LEU A 312 16.81 -13.36 -0.12
N ILE A 313 17.92 -13.71 -0.77
CA ILE A 313 18.77 -12.79 -1.50
C ILE A 313 19.05 -13.31 -2.91
N SER A 314 19.07 -12.41 -3.89
CA SER A 314 19.52 -12.64 -5.26
C SER A 314 20.66 -11.69 -5.59
N ALA A 315 21.71 -12.21 -6.24
CA ALA A 315 22.83 -11.44 -6.77
C ALA A 315 22.90 -11.50 -8.32
N ASP A 316 21.86 -12.03 -8.96
CA ASP A 316 21.77 -12.29 -10.39
C ASP A 316 20.50 -11.70 -11.03
N ASN A 317 20.09 -10.52 -10.57
CA ASN A 317 18.92 -9.79 -11.05
C ASN A 317 17.63 -10.63 -10.96
N GLY A 318 17.49 -11.41 -9.87
CA GLY A 318 16.29 -12.20 -9.61
C GLY A 318 16.20 -13.52 -10.38
N ALA A 319 17.23 -13.93 -11.13
CA ALA A 319 17.22 -15.21 -11.82
C ALA A 319 17.26 -16.40 -10.84
N SER A 320 17.91 -16.23 -9.70
CA SER A 320 17.85 -17.18 -8.59
C SER A 320 17.89 -16.47 -7.24
N PHE A 321 17.34 -17.13 -6.22
CA PHE A 321 17.40 -16.67 -4.82
C PHE A 321 17.94 -17.77 -3.93
N SER A 322 18.65 -17.36 -2.88
CA SER A 322 19.09 -18.21 -1.79
C SER A 322 18.62 -17.67 -0.46
N GLN A 323 18.25 -18.58 0.45
CA GLN A 323 17.87 -18.19 1.81
C GLN A 323 19.10 -17.79 2.60
N ILE A 324 19.00 -16.66 3.31
CA ILE A 324 20.06 -16.21 4.21
C ILE A 324 19.64 -16.39 5.67
N PRO A 325 20.56 -16.83 6.55
CA PRO A 325 20.31 -16.87 7.97
C PRO A 325 20.27 -15.44 8.51
N ILE A 326 19.19 -15.07 9.18
CA ILE A 326 19.09 -13.80 9.88
C ILE A 326 19.64 -13.98 11.29
N THR A 327 20.67 -13.20 11.62
CA THR A 327 21.31 -13.22 12.94
C THR A 327 21.26 -11.83 13.58
N GLY A 328 21.09 -11.76 14.91
CA GLY A 328 21.17 -10.50 15.67
C GLY A 328 19.85 -9.84 16.01
N GLY A 329 18.74 -10.37 15.56
CA GLY A 329 17.41 -9.78 15.79
C GLY A 329 16.80 -10.07 17.15
N GLY A 330 17.47 -9.90 18.28
CA GLY A 330 16.89 -9.85 19.62
C GLY A 330 15.63 -10.74 19.87
N GLN A 331 14.72 -10.26 20.71
CA GLN A 331 13.49 -10.96 21.12
C GLN A 331 12.44 -11.14 19.98
N LEU A 332 12.52 -10.42 18.87
CA LEU A 332 11.53 -10.49 17.78
C LEU A 332 11.48 -11.86 17.10
N TYR A 333 12.63 -12.49 16.93
CA TYR A 333 12.69 -13.84 16.37
C TYR A 333 12.08 -14.92 17.27
N THR A 334 11.79 -14.60 18.53
CA THR A 334 11.30 -15.55 19.52
C THR A 334 9.80 -15.51 19.77
N MET A 335 9.07 -14.43 19.38
CA MET A 335 7.64 -14.32 19.72
C MET A 335 6.69 -14.65 18.58
N ASP A 336 6.99 -14.33 17.32
CA ASP A 336 6.08 -14.62 16.20
C ASP A 336 6.81 -14.89 14.86
N GLY A 337 8.07 -14.42 14.70
CA GLY A 337 8.92 -14.67 13.52
C GLY A 337 8.41 -14.10 12.19
N ARG A 338 7.23 -13.48 12.17
CA ARG A 338 6.62 -12.98 10.93
C ARG A 338 7.24 -11.65 10.51
N ILE A 339 7.53 -11.54 9.20
CA ILE A 339 7.98 -10.31 8.55
C ILE A 339 6.85 -9.81 7.65
N TYR A 340 6.59 -8.50 7.67
CA TYR A 340 5.64 -7.83 6.79
C TYR A 340 6.29 -6.73 5.96
N ALA A 341 7.43 -6.21 6.40
CA ALA A 341 8.17 -5.16 5.75
C ALA A 341 9.68 -5.40 5.83
N ILE A 342 10.41 -5.02 4.78
CA ILE A 342 11.85 -5.11 4.72
C ILE A 342 12.45 -3.87 4.05
N SER A 343 13.50 -3.30 4.64
CA SER A 343 14.23 -2.18 4.08
C SER A 343 15.74 -2.35 4.29
N GLU A 344 16.54 -1.77 3.39
CA GLU A 344 17.99 -1.74 3.55
C GLU A 344 18.37 -0.77 4.67
N GLY A 345 19.18 -1.23 5.62
CA GLY A 345 19.87 -0.40 6.60
C GLY A 345 21.30 -0.08 6.16
N SER A 346 22.02 0.73 6.94
CA SER A 346 23.44 1.00 6.68
C SER A 346 24.31 -0.21 7.00
N GLU A 347 25.57 -0.18 6.51
CA GLU A 347 26.64 -1.13 6.86
C GLU A 347 26.29 -2.62 6.69
N GLY A 348 25.46 -2.95 5.67
CA GLY A 348 25.06 -4.34 5.42
C GLY A 348 24.06 -4.85 6.46
N THR A 349 23.15 -4.01 6.93
CA THR A 349 22.03 -4.37 7.78
C THR A 349 20.71 -4.34 7.01
N LEU A 350 19.67 -4.94 7.57
CA LEU A 350 18.28 -4.83 7.15
C LEU A 350 17.43 -4.37 8.34
N LEU A 351 16.44 -3.56 8.05
CA LEU A 351 15.33 -3.27 8.97
C LEU A 351 14.16 -4.17 8.59
N LEU A 352 13.66 -4.93 9.56
CA LEU A 352 12.54 -5.84 9.41
C LEU A 352 11.38 -5.33 10.25
N GLY A 353 10.20 -5.21 9.66
CA GLY A 353 8.96 -4.85 10.33
C GLY A 353 8.00 -6.02 10.39
N GLY A 354 7.22 -6.11 11.45
CA GLY A 354 6.23 -7.17 11.62
C GLY A 354 5.31 -6.97 12.83
N PRO A 355 4.62 -8.01 13.28
CA PRO A 355 3.65 -7.92 14.38
C PRO A 355 4.24 -7.45 15.72
N SER A 356 5.55 -7.66 15.90
CA SER A 356 6.28 -7.31 17.14
C SER A 356 7.15 -6.06 17.00
N GLY A 357 6.94 -5.26 15.96
CA GLY A 357 7.65 -3.99 15.75
C GLY A 357 8.82 -4.09 14.77
N ILE A 358 9.81 -3.21 14.96
CA ILE A 358 10.96 -3.04 14.08
C ILE A 358 12.18 -3.73 14.68
N THR A 359 12.92 -4.46 13.84
CA THR A 359 14.18 -5.11 14.22
C THR A 359 15.26 -4.85 13.19
N LYS A 360 16.46 -4.49 13.65
CA LYS A 360 17.64 -4.36 12.82
C LYS A 360 18.47 -5.64 12.86
N VAL A 361 18.82 -6.18 11.71
CA VAL A 361 19.56 -7.43 11.57
C VAL A 361 20.75 -7.26 10.63
N LYS A 362 21.79 -8.08 10.77
CA LYS A 362 22.94 -8.05 9.87
C LYS A 362 22.76 -9.03 8.72
N LEU A 363 23.07 -8.56 7.50
CA LEU A 363 23.28 -9.44 6.35
C LEU A 363 24.56 -10.27 6.56
N PRO A 364 24.53 -11.56 6.24
CA PRO A 364 25.75 -12.37 6.19
C PRO A 364 26.75 -11.75 5.18
N GLN A 365 28.03 -11.77 5.52
CA GLN A 365 29.10 -11.33 4.62
C GLN A 365 29.29 -12.30 3.47
#